data_f163b57d4b2ba4abd1245096a7315dce
#
_entry.id   f163b57d4b2ba4abd1245096a7315dce
#
_cell.length_a   1.000
_cell.length_b   1.000
_cell.length_c   1.000
_cell.angle_alpha   90.00
_cell.angle_beta   90.00
_cell.angle_gamma   90.00
#
_symmetry.space_group_name_H-M   'P 1'
#
loop_
_entity.id
_entity.type
_entity.pdbx_description
1 polymer ?
#
loop_
_entity_poly.entity_id
_entity_poly.type
_entity_poly.pdbx_seq_one_letter_code
_entity_poly.pdbx_strand_id
1 'polypeptide(L)'
;MKVKIPNNGGFGGGNMQSMLKQAQKMQEDMQAKQAELEAREYDVSAGGGVVNVKINGKKEILSVKLAPEIVDPDDIETLSDILVAAVNEAIKTVEETNAEEMGKITGPMNMPGLF
;
A
#
# COMPACT_ATOMS: atom_id res chain seq x y z
N MET A 1 -34.81 -29.76 25.94
CA MET A 1 -34.18 -29.51 25.71
C MET A 1 -33.30 -28.96 26.07
N LYS A 2 -32.80 -28.74 26.26
CA LYS A 2 -31.98 -28.15 26.48
C LYS A 2 -30.96 -28.28 26.25
N VAL A 3 -30.60 -28.83 25.97
CA VAL A 3 -29.68 -29.01 25.79
C VAL A 3 -29.02 -28.58 24.97
N LYS A 4 -28.98 -28.62 24.22
CA LYS A 4 -28.41 -28.08 23.34
C LYS A 4 -27.66 -26.99 23.57
N ILE A 5 -27.98 -26.34 24.17
CA ILE A 5 -27.51 -25.03 24.45
C ILE A 5 -26.18 -25.01 25.14
N PRO A 6 -25.95 -25.83 26.12
CA PRO A 6 -24.65 -25.86 26.77
C PRO A 6 -23.52 -26.11 25.80
N ASN A 7 -23.76 -26.97 24.89
CA ASN A 7 -22.74 -27.26 23.88
C ASN A 7 -22.39 -26.05 23.10
N ASN A 8 -23.40 -25.28 22.78
CA ASN A 8 -23.13 -24.04 22.04
C ASN A 8 -22.27 -23.09 22.82
N GLY A 9 -22.54 -22.99 24.09
CA GLY A 9 -21.79 -22.04 24.90
C GLY A 9 -20.33 -22.38 24.97
N GLY A 10 -20.02 -23.61 25.31
CA GLY A 10 -18.64 -24.02 25.43
C GLY A 10 -17.93 -23.97 24.10
N PHE A 11 -18.59 -24.49 23.12
CA PHE A 11 -18.02 -24.52 21.79
C PHE A 11 -17.81 -23.12 21.23
N GLY A 12 -18.81 -22.29 21.34
CA GLY A 12 -18.71 -20.94 20.84
C GLY A 12 -17.68 -20.12 21.58
N GLY A 13 -17.59 -20.30 22.88
CA GLY A 13 -16.66 -19.53 23.67
C GLY A 13 -15.23 -19.73 23.24
N GLY A 14 -14.83 -20.99 23.07
CA GLY A 14 -13.46 -21.27 22.68
C GLY A 14 -13.15 -20.73 21.30
N ASN A 15 -14.04 -20.96 20.36
CA ASN A 15 -13.82 -20.47 19.01
C ASN A 15 -13.84 -18.97 18.93
N MET A 16 -14.73 -18.34 19.67
CA MET A 16 -14.85 -16.90 19.63
C MET A 16 -13.60 -16.24 20.17
N GLN A 17 -13.02 -16.78 21.23
CA GLN A 17 -11.81 -16.22 21.78
C GLN A 17 -10.66 -16.32 20.78
N SER A 18 -10.54 -17.46 20.13
CA SER A 18 -9.51 -17.63 19.11
C SER A 18 -9.72 -16.67 17.97
N MET A 19 -10.94 -16.53 17.53
CA MET A 19 -11.23 -15.63 16.41
C MET A 19 -10.99 -14.18 16.79
N LEU A 20 -11.34 -13.80 18.01
CA LEU A 20 -11.10 -12.44 18.47
C LEU A 20 -9.62 -12.14 18.54
N LYS A 21 -8.84 -13.10 19.03
CA LYS A 21 -7.39 -12.90 19.09
C LYS A 21 -6.79 -12.78 17.70
N GLN A 22 -7.26 -13.59 16.77
CA GLN A 22 -6.79 -13.50 15.39
C GLN A 22 -7.16 -12.18 14.77
N ALA A 23 -8.37 -11.72 15.02
CA ALA A 23 -8.81 -10.44 14.48
C ALA A 23 -8.01 -9.29 15.05
N GLN A 24 -7.75 -9.33 16.36
CA GLN A 24 -6.94 -8.30 16.99
C GLN A 24 -5.52 -8.29 16.45
N LYS A 25 -4.95 -9.49 16.31
CA LYS A 25 -3.59 -9.57 15.79
C LYS A 25 -3.53 -9.07 14.36
N MET A 26 -4.51 -9.43 13.56
CA MET A 26 -4.54 -8.96 12.18
C MET A 26 -4.66 -7.45 12.13
N GLN A 27 -5.51 -6.87 12.98
CA GLN A 27 -5.66 -5.42 13.02
C GLN A 27 -4.37 -4.75 13.43
N GLU A 28 -3.68 -5.31 14.44
CA GLU A 28 -2.40 -4.78 14.86
C GLU A 28 -1.37 -4.88 13.76
N ASP A 29 -1.34 -6.03 13.07
CA ASP A 29 -0.42 -6.23 11.97
C ASP A 29 -0.69 -5.25 10.83
N MET A 30 -1.97 -4.99 10.55
CA MET A 30 -2.33 -4.05 9.51
C MET A 30 -1.91 -2.63 9.88
N GLN A 31 -2.12 -2.24 11.13
CA GLN A 31 -1.72 -0.91 11.58
C GLN A 31 -0.21 -0.75 11.55
N ALA A 32 0.51 -1.77 12.00
CA ALA A 32 1.97 -1.72 11.99
C ALA A 32 2.49 -1.67 10.56
N LYS A 33 1.91 -2.47 9.68
CA LYS A 33 2.33 -2.49 8.28
C LYS A 33 2.00 -1.16 7.61
N GLN A 34 0.84 -0.60 7.91
CA GLN A 34 0.47 0.69 7.34
C GLN A 34 1.46 1.77 7.75
N ALA A 35 1.83 1.80 9.03
CA ALA A 35 2.80 2.78 9.50
C ALA A 35 4.16 2.58 8.83
N GLU A 36 4.58 1.34 8.67
CA GLU A 36 5.83 1.04 8.02
C GLU A 36 5.79 1.44 6.55
N LEU A 37 4.67 1.18 5.87
CA LEU A 37 4.52 1.54 4.47
C LEU A 37 4.53 3.05 4.28
N GLU A 38 3.87 3.77 5.17
CA GLU A 38 3.82 5.23 5.08
C GLU A 38 5.20 5.84 5.24
N ALA A 39 6.08 5.18 5.98
CA ALA A 39 7.43 5.67 6.19
C ALA A 39 8.40 5.29 5.07
N ARG A 40 8.01 4.40 4.20
CA ARG A 40 8.88 3.99 3.08
C ARG A 40 9.05 5.12 2.10
N GLU A 41 10.22 5.13 1.46
CA GLU A 41 10.50 6.07 0.40
C GLU A 41 10.81 5.30 -0.87
N TYR A 42 10.36 5.85 -1.98
CA TYR A 42 10.51 5.21 -3.28
C TYR A 42 11.17 6.20 -4.24
N ASP A 43 12.06 5.68 -5.05
CA ASP A 43 12.67 6.47 -6.12
C ASP A 43 12.16 5.96 -7.45
N VAL A 44 11.56 6.85 -8.21
CA VAL A 44 10.95 6.51 -9.49
C VAL A 44 11.53 7.44 -10.54
N SER A 45 11.91 6.89 -11.69
CA SER A 45 12.47 7.69 -12.76
C SER A 45 11.65 7.57 -14.02
N ALA A 46 11.76 8.56 -14.86
CA ALA A 46 11.09 8.58 -16.15
C ALA A 46 11.99 9.27 -17.18
N GLY A 47 11.62 9.11 -18.46
CA GLY A 47 12.35 9.72 -19.54
C GLY A 47 13.77 9.19 -19.68
N GLY A 48 13.97 7.91 -19.36
CA GLY A 48 15.31 7.35 -19.44
C GLY A 48 16.22 7.78 -18.30
N GLY A 49 15.61 8.22 -17.19
CA GLY A 49 16.38 8.60 -16.01
C GLY A 49 16.65 10.08 -15.90
N VAL A 50 16.09 10.89 -16.81
CA VAL A 50 16.34 12.34 -16.74
C VAL A 50 15.49 13.03 -15.69
N VAL A 51 14.41 12.39 -15.23
CA VAL A 51 13.58 12.90 -14.14
C VAL A 51 13.49 11.81 -13.08
N ASN A 52 13.84 12.16 -11.85
CA ASN A 52 13.77 11.23 -10.72
C ASN A 52 12.90 11.85 -9.65
N VAL A 53 11.91 11.08 -9.20
CA VAL A 53 10.96 11.53 -8.19
C VAL A 53 11.12 10.66 -6.96
N LYS A 54 11.27 11.28 -5.80
CA LYS A 54 11.23 10.57 -4.53
C LYS A 54 9.88 10.82 -3.89
N ILE A 55 9.22 9.74 -3.50
CA ILE A 55 7.87 9.80 -2.94
C ILE A 55 7.82 8.88 -1.73
N ASN A 56 7.01 9.24 -0.73
CA ASN A 56 6.85 8.34 0.41
C ASN A 56 5.55 7.55 0.31
N GLY A 57 5.32 6.71 1.28
CA GLY A 57 4.14 5.85 1.29
C GLY A 57 2.84 6.57 1.51
N LYS A 58 2.89 7.83 1.89
CA LYS A 58 1.71 8.68 1.99
C LYS A 58 1.40 9.39 0.70
N LYS A 59 2.15 9.08 -0.34
CA LYS A 59 2.02 9.71 -1.66
C LYS A 59 2.42 11.18 -1.63
N GLU A 60 3.35 11.52 -0.76
CA GLU A 60 3.91 12.87 -0.73
C GLU A 60 5.20 12.88 -1.54
N ILE A 61 5.30 13.82 -2.46
CA ILE A 61 6.51 13.98 -3.26
C ILE A 61 7.54 14.67 -2.40
N LEU A 62 8.66 14.00 -2.18
CA LEU A 62 9.71 14.51 -1.31
C LEU A 62 10.76 15.29 -2.08
N SER A 63 11.06 14.88 -3.29
CA SER A 63 12.01 15.59 -4.13
C SER A 63 11.80 15.23 -5.58
N VAL A 64 12.22 16.14 -6.46
CA VAL A 64 12.23 15.90 -7.90
C VAL A 64 13.61 16.35 -8.38
N LYS A 65 14.31 15.45 -9.04
CA LYS A 65 15.62 15.75 -9.61
C LYS A 65 15.54 15.71 -11.13
N LEU A 66 16.06 16.73 -11.75
CA LEU A 66 16.04 16.87 -13.19
C LEU A 66 17.48 16.85 -13.71
N ALA A 67 17.71 16.07 -14.76
CA ALA A 67 18.99 16.12 -15.43
C ALA A 67 19.06 17.45 -16.20
N PRO A 68 20.20 18.12 -16.21
CA PRO A 68 20.29 19.43 -16.87
C PRO A 68 19.89 19.38 -18.35
N GLU A 69 20.16 18.27 -19.01
CA GLU A 69 19.87 18.18 -20.44
C GLU A 69 18.40 18.21 -20.77
N ILE A 70 17.51 17.90 -19.79
CA ILE A 70 16.06 17.94 -20.06
C ILE A 70 15.49 19.35 -19.82
N VAL A 71 16.25 20.22 -19.19
CA VAL A 71 15.79 21.57 -18.88
C VAL A 71 16.16 22.47 -20.05
N ASP A 72 15.26 22.51 -21.02
CA ASP A 72 15.46 23.26 -22.25
C ASP A 72 14.36 24.30 -22.35
N PRO A 73 14.71 25.61 -22.27
CA PRO A 73 13.68 26.64 -22.36
C PRO A 73 12.90 26.62 -23.67
N ASP A 74 13.50 26.04 -24.70
CA ASP A 74 12.84 25.97 -26.01
C ASP A 74 11.95 24.75 -26.15
N ASP A 75 11.94 23.86 -25.15
CA ASP A 75 11.14 22.65 -25.19
C ASP A 75 10.57 22.32 -23.81
N ILE A 76 9.82 23.25 -23.29
CA ILE A 76 9.19 23.11 -21.97
C ILE A 76 8.18 21.98 -21.99
N GLU A 77 7.54 21.76 -23.12
CA GLU A 77 6.48 20.77 -23.24
C GLU A 77 6.98 19.36 -22.97
N THR A 78 8.14 19.01 -23.49
CA THR A 78 8.73 17.70 -23.24
C THR A 78 9.00 17.51 -21.76
N LEU A 79 9.57 18.52 -21.11
CA LEU A 79 9.82 18.45 -19.67
C LEU A 79 8.52 18.27 -18.91
N SER A 80 7.49 19.01 -19.26
CA SER A 80 6.20 18.92 -18.59
C SER A 80 5.61 17.52 -18.73
N ASP A 81 5.68 16.95 -19.92
CA ASP A 81 5.13 15.63 -20.16
C ASP A 81 5.87 14.55 -19.35
N ILE A 82 7.20 14.67 -19.28
CA ILE A 82 7.98 13.68 -18.53
C ILE A 82 7.71 13.84 -17.04
N LEU A 83 7.53 15.06 -16.56
CA LEU A 83 7.19 15.29 -15.16
C LEU A 83 5.85 14.65 -14.80
N VAL A 84 4.85 14.83 -15.65
CA VAL A 84 3.54 14.21 -15.42
C VAL A 84 3.68 12.70 -15.35
N ALA A 85 4.42 12.13 -16.30
CA ALA A 85 4.62 10.69 -16.33
C ALA A 85 5.35 10.21 -15.07
N ALA A 86 6.38 10.93 -14.64
CA ALA A 86 7.17 10.54 -13.48
C ALA A 86 6.33 10.59 -12.21
N VAL A 87 5.57 11.65 -12.02
CA VAL A 87 4.75 11.79 -10.81
C VAL A 87 3.66 10.73 -10.78
N ASN A 88 2.99 10.50 -11.91
CA ASN A 88 1.95 9.49 -11.98
C ASN A 88 2.51 8.09 -11.73
N GLU A 89 3.68 7.81 -12.27
CA GLU A 89 4.32 6.50 -12.04
C GLU A 89 4.70 6.35 -10.58
N ALA A 90 5.18 7.43 -9.95
CA ALA A 90 5.51 7.40 -8.53
C ALA A 90 4.28 7.08 -7.68
N ILE A 91 3.18 7.74 -7.95
CA ILE A 91 1.94 7.50 -7.22
C ILE A 91 1.46 6.07 -7.42
N LYS A 92 1.52 5.60 -8.65
CA LYS A 92 1.11 4.23 -8.97
C LYS A 92 1.98 3.22 -8.24
N THR A 93 3.28 3.46 -8.19
CA THR A 93 4.20 2.57 -7.49
C THR A 93 3.81 2.45 -6.01
N VAL A 94 3.52 3.56 -5.36
CA VAL A 94 3.12 3.54 -3.96
C VAL A 94 1.79 2.80 -3.79
N GLU A 95 0.82 3.09 -4.64
CA GLU A 95 -0.49 2.45 -4.54
C GLU A 95 -0.41 0.94 -4.73
N GLU A 96 0.36 0.52 -5.71
CA GLU A 96 0.49 -0.91 -5.98
C GLU A 96 1.23 -1.61 -4.86
N THR A 97 2.27 -0.99 -4.32
CA THR A 97 3.02 -1.57 -3.22
C THR A 97 2.17 -1.66 -1.97
N ASN A 98 1.44 -0.59 -1.66
CA ASN A 98 0.56 -0.59 -0.50
C ASN A 98 -0.50 -1.68 -0.61
N ALA A 99 -1.12 -1.79 -1.76
CA ALA A 99 -2.15 -2.81 -1.98
C ALA A 99 -1.57 -4.21 -1.86
N GLU A 100 -0.40 -4.42 -2.44
CA GLU A 100 0.25 -5.73 -2.39
C GLU A 100 0.62 -6.12 -0.97
N GLU A 101 1.24 -5.20 -0.24
CA GLU A 101 1.69 -5.48 1.12
C GLU A 101 0.52 -5.69 2.07
N MET A 102 -0.52 -4.87 1.95
CA MET A 102 -1.69 -5.04 2.78
C MET A 102 -2.44 -6.32 2.42
N GLY A 103 -2.42 -6.68 1.15
CA GLY A 103 -3.05 -7.92 0.69
C GLY A 103 -2.40 -9.15 1.29
N LYS A 104 -1.12 -9.10 1.57
CA LYS A 104 -0.43 -10.23 2.21
C LYS A 104 -0.97 -10.50 3.60
N ILE A 105 -1.37 -9.45 4.32
CA ILE A 105 -1.90 -9.60 5.66
C ILE A 105 -3.34 -10.10 5.63
N THR A 106 -4.14 -9.56 4.71
CA THR A 106 -5.55 -9.90 4.62
C THR A 106 -5.85 -11.00 3.60
N GLY A 107 -4.80 -11.53 2.96
CA GLY A 107 -4.95 -12.45 1.87
C GLY A 107 -5.84 -13.64 2.16
N PRO A 108 -5.63 -14.35 3.29
CA PRO A 108 -6.47 -15.50 3.57
C PRO A 108 -7.93 -15.16 3.74
N MET A 109 -8.23 -13.95 4.15
CA MET A 109 -9.61 -13.53 4.36
C MET A 109 -10.18 -12.82 3.14
N ASN A 110 -9.32 -12.38 2.27
CA ASN A 110 -9.73 -11.67 1.08
C ASN A 110 -9.85 -12.66 -0.06
N MET A 111 -10.89 -13.43 -0.02
CA MET A 111 -11.08 -14.51 -0.98
C MET A 111 -11.61 -13.96 -2.28
N PRO A 112 -10.90 -14.19 -3.39
CA PRO A 112 -11.39 -13.68 -4.67
C PRO A 112 -12.75 -14.23 -5.05
N GLY A 113 -13.04 -15.44 -4.61
CA GLY A 113 -14.32 -16.05 -4.93
C GLY A 113 -15.51 -15.35 -4.29
N LEU A 114 -15.26 -14.54 -3.28
CA LEU A 114 -16.32 -13.81 -2.61
C LEU A 114 -16.76 -12.59 -3.40
N PHE A 115 -15.99 -12.20 -4.35
CA PHE A 115 -16.27 -11.00 -5.14
C PHE A 115 -16.36 -11.34 -6.62
#